data_9357d4ca1ab51e843e898870ac18e5a5
#
_entry.id   9357d4ca1ab51e843e898870ac18e5a5
#
_cell.length_a   1.000
_cell.length_b   1.000
_cell.length_c   1.000
_cell.angle_alpha   90.00
_cell.angle_beta   90.00
_cell.angle_gamma   90.00
#
_symmetry.space_group_name_H-M   'P 1'
#
loop_
_entity.id
_entity.type
_entity.pdbx_description
1 polymer ?
#
loop_
_entity_poly.entity_id
_entity_poly.type
_entity_poly.pdbx_seq_one_letter_code
_entity_poly.pdbx_strand_id
1 'polypeptide(L)'
;GFGADKVLTALISGEADIGFMGAEASIYAYQEGATDPAVNFAQLTQRAGNFLVAREEMPDFKWEDLKGKKVLGGRKGGMPEMVFEYILKNNGIDPAADLEIDQSIDFGSTAAAFTGDASAAFTVEFEPSATALEKEGAGYVVASLGVDSGYVPYTSYSAKTSFLNENPQVIQSFTTALQKGMDYVQSHTPEEIAQVIAPQFPETDLDTLTTIVTRYYEQDTWKDNLVFEQDSFELLQDILESAGELSERVDYEQLVATEFAKSAVK
;
A
#
# COMPACT_ATOMS: atom_id res chain seq x y z
N GLY A 1 -2.52 -4.39 12.72
CA GLY A 1 -3.76 -4.66 11.98
C GLY A 1 -3.50 -4.75 10.50
N PHE A 2 -4.22 -5.60 9.80
CA PHE A 2 -4.16 -5.68 8.34
C PHE A 2 -5.28 -4.82 7.74
N GLY A 3 -4.90 -3.87 6.88
CA GLY A 3 -5.82 -2.97 6.21
C GLY A 3 -5.97 -1.60 6.89
N ALA A 4 -6.11 -0.58 6.05
CA ALA A 4 -6.20 0.81 6.50
C ALA A 4 -7.43 1.09 7.38
N ASP A 5 -8.54 0.40 7.13
CA ASP A 5 -9.77 0.48 7.92
C ASP A 5 -9.55 0.10 9.41
N LYS A 6 -8.76 -0.94 9.67
CA LYS A 6 -8.44 -1.38 11.03
C LYS A 6 -7.48 -0.44 11.75
N VAL A 7 -6.50 0.10 11.01
CA VAL A 7 -5.58 1.11 11.55
C VAL A 7 -6.31 2.40 11.87
N LEU A 8 -7.20 2.86 10.98
CA LEU A 8 -8.03 4.04 11.22
C LEU A 8 -8.92 3.86 12.45
N THR A 9 -9.54 2.69 12.62
CA THR A 9 -10.34 2.37 13.81
C THR A 9 -9.51 2.50 15.08
N ALA A 10 -8.27 2.00 15.09
CA ALA A 10 -7.36 2.11 16.24
C ALA A 10 -7.00 3.58 16.56
N LEU A 11 -6.79 4.41 15.53
CA LEU A 11 -6.56 5.85 15.71
C LEU A 11 -7.79 6.56 16.31
N ILE A 12 -8.98 6.30 15.74
CA ILE A 12 -10.22 6.95 16.18
C ILE A 12 -10.56 6.54 17.62
N SER A 13 -10.42 5.25 17.95
CA SER A 13 -10.70 4.74 19.31
C SER A 13 -9.67 5.16 20.35
N GLY A 14 -8.49 5.65 19.94
CA GLY A 14 -7.39 6.00 20.84
C GLY A 14 -6.56 4.79 21.30
N GLU A 15 -6.71 3.65 20.67
CA GLU A 15 -5.85 2.48 20.89
C GLU A 15 -4.44 2.68 20.28
N ALA A 16 -4.32 3.56 19.30
CA ALA A 16 -3.07 3.99 18.70
C ALA A 16 -3.03 5.51 18.53
N ASP A 17 -1.87 6.09 18.76
CA ASP A 17 -1.62 7.53 18.56
C ASP A 17 -1.12 7.83 17.14
N ILE A 18 -0.38 6.89 16.54
CA ILE A 18 0.19 6.97 15.21
C ILE A 18 -0.21 5.70 14.44
N GLY A 19 -0.72 5.87 13.23
CA GLY A 19 -1.10 4.77 12.35
C GLY A 19 -0.34 4.80 11.03
N PHE A 20 0.04 3.63 10.53
CA PHE A 20 0.61 3.45 9.21
C PHE A 20 -0.40 2.76 8.31
N MET A 21 -0.87 3.47 7.29
CA MET A 21 -1.98 3.01 6.44
C MET A 21 -1.98 3.71 5.09
N GLY A 22 -2.82 3.23 4.18
CA GLY A 22 -3.14 3.97 2.97
C GLY A 22 -3.82 5.31 3.30
N ALA A 23 -3.43 6.36 2.63
CA ALA A 23 -3.93 7.72 2.92
C ALA A 23 -5.41 7.91 2.57
N GLU A 24 -6.00 7.02 1.76
CA GLU A 24 -7.43 7.03 1.43
C GLU A 24 -8.32 6.96 2.67
N ALA A 25 -7.90 6.22 3.71
CA ALA A 25 -8.66 6.09 4.94
C ALA A 25 -8.88 7.44 5.64
N SER A 26 -7.90 8.35 5.60
CA SER A 26 -8.04 9.69 6.16
C SER A 26 -9.08 10.53 5.41
N ILE A 27 -9.17 10.36 4.09
CA ILE A 27 -10.17 11.02 3.24
C ILE A 27 -11.56 10.52 3.59
N TYR A 28 -11.76 9.20 3.70
CA TYR A 28 -13.05 8.61 4.06
C TYR A 28 -13.54 9.10 5.42
N ALA A 29 -12.67 9.06 6.43
CA ALA A 29 -13.02 9.54 7.77
C ALA A 29 -13.41 11.02 7.78
N TYR A 30 -12.69 11.85 7.04
CA TYR A 30 -12.99 13.27 6.92
C TYR A 30 -14.36 13.50 6.28
N GLN A 31 -14.68 12.79 5.20
CA GLN A 31 -15.98 12.88 4.51
C GLN A 31 -17.14 12.36 5.36
N GLU A 32 -16.90 11.40 6.24
CA GLU A 32 -17.89 10.92 7.21
C GLU A 32 -18.09 11.87 8.39
N GLY A 33 -17.39 13.01 8.40
CA GLY A 33 -17.58 14.07 9.38
C GLY A 33 -16.74 13.94 10.64
N ALA A 34 -15.55 13.34 10.53
CA ALA A 34 -14.62 13.26 11.65
C ALA A 34 -14.33 14.65 12.23
N THR A 35 -14.58 14.85 13.53
CA THR A 35 -14.34 16.11 14.23
C THR A 35 -12.87 16.30 14.61
N ASP A 36 -12.13 15.21 14.70
CA ASP A 36 -10.68 15.16 14.96
C ASP A 36 -10.03 14.25 13.89
N PRO A 37 -9.84 14.77 12.67
CA PRO A 37 -9.44 13.95 11.54
C PRO A 37 -8.02 13.41 11.68
N ALA A 38 -7.77 12.24 11.08
CA ALA A 38 -6.44 11.71 10.90
C ALA A 38 -5.72 12.51 9.81
N VAL A 39 -4.57 13.08 10.15
CA VAL A 39 -3.75 13.91 9.26
C VAL A 39 -2.47 13.15 8.90
N ASN A 40 -2.15 13.09 7.62
CA ASN A 40 -0.95 12.47 7.11
C ASN A 40 0.26 13.38 7.32
N PHE A 41 1.30 12.91 8.00
CA PHE A 41 2.49 13.72 8.31
C PHE A 41 3.79 13.17 7.70
N ALA A 42 3.79 11.94 7.22
CA ALA A 42 4.97 11.33 6.59
C ALA A 42 4.55 10.26 5.58
N GLN A 43 4.80 10.49 4.30
CA GLN A 43 4.59 9.49 3.25
C GLN A 43 5.82 8.60 3.15
N LEU A 44 5.65 7.28 3.30
CA LEU A 44 6.75 6.33 3.27
C LEU A 44 6.94 5.67 1.92
N THR A 45 5.86 5.22 1.29
CA THR A 45 5.91 4.49 0.03
C THR A 45 5.30 5.29 -1.12
N GLN A 46 5.92 5.14 -2.29
CA GLN A 46 5.56 5.86 -3.52
C GLN A 46 5.20 4.91 -4.67
N ARG A 47 5.14 3.61 -4.41
CA ARG A 47 4.65 2.60 -5.33
C ARG A 47 3.84 1.55 -4.59
N ALA A 48 2.89 0.94 -5.27
CA ALA A 48 2.12 -0.16 -4.70
C ALA A 48 3.03 -1.32 -4.30
N GLY A 49 2.78 -1.87 -3.11
CA GLY A 49 3.57 -2.97 -2.54
C GLY A 49 3.03 -4.36 -2.86
N ASN A 50 2.08 -4.46 -3.77
CA ASN A 50 1.43 -5.72 -4.11
C ASN A 50 1.79 -6.20 -5.53
N PHE A 51 1.59 -7.51 -5.71
CA PHE A 51 1.92 -8.24 -6.93
C PHE A 51 0.69 -8.99 -7.42
N LEU A 52 0.62 -9.21 -8.74
CA LEU A 52 -0.33 -10.11 -9.33
C LEU A 52 0.29 -11.51 -9.39
N VAL A 53 -0.38 -12.46 -8.77
CA VAL A 53 0.04 -13.87 -8.74
C VAL A 53 -0.93 -14.67 -9.60
N ALA A 54 -0.40 -15.38 -10.60
CA ALA A 54 -1.16 -16.27 -11.46
C ALA A 54 -1.12 -17.70 -10.94
N ARG A 55 -2.18 -18.48 -11.22
CA ARG A 55 -2.22 -19.91 -10.89
C ARG A 55 -1.31 -20.73 -11.77
N GLU A 56 -1.14 -20.30 -13.02
CA GLU A 56 -0.32 -20.94 -14.02
C GLU A 56 0.88 -20.07 -14.40
N GLU A 57 1.94 -20.70 -14.87
CA GLU A 57 3.12 -20.00 -15.37
C GLU A 57 2.76 -19.20 -16.63
N MET A 58 3.06 -17.89 -16.64
CA MET A 58 2.76 -16.99 -17.75
C MET A 58 3.97 -16.08 -18.03
N PRO A 59 5.02 -16.58 -18.73
CA PRO A 59 6.26 -15.81 -18.95
C PRO A 59 6.04 -14.57 -19.82
N ASP A 60 5.02 -14.57 -20.68
CA ASP A 60 4.66 -13.46 -21.56
C ASP A 60 3.36 -12.76 -21.11
N PHE A 61 3.11 -12.70 -19.80
CA PHE A 61 1.89 -12.11 -19.24
C PHE A 61 1.61 -10.70 -19.78
N LYS A 62 0.35 -10.46 -20.10
CA LYS A 62 -0.21 -9.15 -20.45
C LYS A 62 -1.48 -8.91 -19.65
N TRP A 63 -1.78 -7.66 -19.34
CA TRP A 63 -2.98 -7.32 -18.57
C TRP A 63 -4.27 -7.79 -19.24
N GLU A 64 -4.31 -7.86 -20.56
CA GLU A 64 -5.45 -8.40 -21.33
C GLU A 64 -5.74 -9.89 -21.05
N ASP A 65 -4.78 -10.63 -20.52
CA ASP A 65 -4.95 -12.04 -20.14
C ASP A 65 -5.93 -12.23 -18.96
N LEU A 66 -6.22 -11.14 -18.23
CA LEU A 66 -7.22 -11.15 -17.17
C LEU A 66 -8.66 -11.18 -17.66
N LYS A 67 -8.91 -10.82 -18.93
CA LYS A 67 -10.27 -10.79 -19.47
C LYS A 67 -10.93 -12.16 -19.39
N GLY A 68 -12.16 -12.18 -18.85
CA GLY A 68 -12.93 -13.39 -18.64
C GLY A 68 -12.46 -14.27 -17.45
N LYS A 69 -11.52 -13.78 -16.65
CA LYS A 69 -10.97 -14.53 -15.51
C LYS A 69 -11.52 -14.00 -14.18
N LYS A 70 -11.45 -14.86 -13.15
CA LYS A 70 -11.71 -14.47 -11.77
C LYS A 70 -10.38 -14.10 -11.09
N VAL A 71 -10.37 -12.94 -10.44
CA VAL A 71 -9.24 -12.40 -9.68
C VAL A 71 -9.68 -12.11 -8.25
N LEU A 72 -8.91 -12.56 -7.26
CA LEU A 72 -9.07 -12.13 -5.88
C LEU A 72 -8.39 -10.78 -5.73
N GLY A 73 -9.17 -9.70 -5.71
CA GLY A 73 -8.68 -8.32 -5.76
C GLY A 73 -8.44 -7.68 -4.39
N GLY A 74 -8.93 -8.33 -3.33
CA GLY A 74 -8.92 -7.78 -1.99
C GLY A 74 -10.08 -6.80 -1.73
N ARG A 75 -10.10 -6.22 -0.55
CA ARG A 75 -11.21 -5.42 -0.04
C ARG A 75 -11.51 -4.19 -0.91
N LYS A 76 -12.79 -4.03 -1.28
CA LYS A 76 -13.28 -2.85 -2.01
C LYS A 76 -12.92 -1.54 -1.28
N GLY A 77 -12.50 -0.54 -2.03
CA GLY A 77 -12.15 0.79 -1.50
C GLY A 77 -10.80 0.87 -0.80
N GLY A 78 -10.05 -0.22 -0.71
CA GLY A 78 -8.66 -0.20 -0.25
C GLY A 78 -7.69 0.17 -1.38
N MET A 79 -6.55 0.78 -1.04
CA MET A 79 -5.56 1.18 -2.04
C MET A 79 -5.11 0.02 -2.96
N PRO A 80 -4.84 -1.20 -2.45
CA PRO A 80 -4.41 -2.29 -3.32
C PRO A 80 -5.42 -2.61 -4.42
N GLU A 81 -6.68 -2.67 -4.09
CA GLU A 81 -7.76 -2.97 -5.02
C GLU A 81 -8.00 -1.80 -6.00
N MET A 82 -8.03 -0.58 -5.51
CA MET A 82 -8.20 0.61 -6.36
C MET A 82 -7.03 0.83 -7.33
N VAL A 83 -5.81 0.56 -6.91
CA VAL A 83 -4.63 0.60 -7.79
C VAL A 83 -4.71 -0.50 -8.86
N PHE A 84 -5.19 -1.69 -8.49
CA PHE A 84 -5.44 -2.76 -9.45
C PHE A 84 -6.44 -2.33 -10.53
N GLU A 85 -7.58 -1.78 -10.14
CA GLU A 85 -8.56 -1.24 -11.11
C GLU A 85 -7.98 -0.11 -11.96
N TYR A 86 -7.17 0.77 -11.36
CA TYR A 86 -6.50 1.87 -12.08
C TYR A 86 -5.59 1.34 -13.18
N ILE A 87 -4.80 0.30 -12.91
CA ILE A 87 -3.96 -0.36 -13.91
C ILE A 87 -4.82 -0.97 -15.04
N LEU A 88 -5.91 -1.67 -14.69
CA LEU A 88 -6.82 -2.25 -15.68
C LEU A 88 -7.36 -1.18 -16.63
N LYS A 89 -7.87 -0.08 -16.09
CA LYS A 89 -8.41 1.04 -16.88
C LYS A 89 -7.35 1.68 -17.77
N ASN A 90 -6.12 1.84 -17.29
CA ASN A 90 -5.00 2.35 -18.08
C ASN A 90 -4.60 1.42 -19.22
N ASN A 91 -4.94 0.13 -19.12
CA ASN A 91 -4.76 -0.87 -20.20
C ASN A 91 -6.04 -1.10 -21.04
N GLY A 92 -7.06 -0.23 -20.90
CA GLY A 92 -8.29 -0.33 -21.67
C GLY A 92 -9.20 -1.49 -21.25
N ILE A 93 -9.06 -1.99 -20.04
CA ILE A 93 -9.84 -3.08 -19.46
C ILE A 93 -10.87 -2.49 -18.51
N ASP A 94 -12.14 -2.84 -18.70
CA ASP A 94 -13.23 -2.45 -17.79
C ASP A 94 -13.30 -3.40 -16.59
N PRO A 95 -13.00 -2.94 -15.37
CA PRO A 95 -13.01 -3.80 -14.18
C PRO A 95 -14.36 -4.45 -13.89
N ALA A 96 -15.46 -3.82 -14.31
CA ALA A 96 -16.81 -4.30 -14.05
C ALA A 96 -17.34 -5.25 -15.12
N ALA A 97 -16.86 -5.11 -16.37
CA ALA A 97 -17.40 -5.83 -17.51
C ALA A 97 -16.48 -6.92 -18.07
N ASP A 98 -15.16 -6.72 -17.99
CA ASP A 98 -14.21 -7.58 -18.71
C ASP A 98 -13.70 -8.77 -17.89
N LEU A 99 -13.85 -8.76 -16.53
CA LEU A 99 -13.38 -9.82 -15.64
C LEU A 99 -14.26 -9.87 -14.39
N GLU A 100 -14.05 -10.88 -13.56
CA GLU A 100 -14.67 -11.00 -12.24
C GLU A 100 -13.62 -10.66 -11.16
N ILE A 101 -13.81 -9.56 -10.43
CA ILE A 101 -12.98 -9.17 -9.30
C ILE A 101 -13.72 -9.49 -8.01
N ASP A 102 -13.23 -10.45 -7.23
CA ASP A 102 -13.75 -10.73 -5.89
C ASP A 102 -13.14 -9.73 -4.90
N GLN A 103 -13.99 -8.85 -4.38
CA GLN A 103 -13.63 -7.79 -3.43
C GLN A 103 -14.09 -8.09 -2.00
N SER A 104 -14.57 -9.30 -1.76
CA SER A 104 -15.18 -9.69 -0.48
C SER A 104 -14.18 -10.21 0.56
N ILE A 105 -12.92 -10.48 0.14
CA ILE A 105 -11.91 -11.12 0.98
C ILE A 105 -10.98 -10.06 1.54
N ASP A 106 -10.83 -10.03 2.86
CA ASP A 106 -9.88 -9.15 3.55
C ASP A 106 -8.44 -9.45 3.17
N PHE A 107 -7.62 -8.39 3.09
CA PHE A 107 -6.17 -8.53 2.98
C PHE A 107 -5.62 -9.34 4.15
N GLY A 108 -4.69 -10.22 3.88
CA GLY A 108 -4.19 -11.20 4.82
C GLY A 108 -4.89 -12.56 4.76
N SER A 109 -6.02 -12.67 4.03
CA SER A 109 -6.74 -13.92 3.78
C SER A 109 -6.77 -14.33 2.31
N THR A 110 -6.33 -13.45 1.41
CA THR A 110 -6.39 -13.67 -0.05
C THR A 110 -5.53 -14.85 -0.50
N ALA A 111 -4.32 -15.02 0.03
CA ALA A 111 -3.46 -16.16 -0.32
C ALA A 111 -4.08 -17.52 0.08
N ALA A 112 -4.66 -17.60 1.27
CA ALA A 112 -5.36 -18.82 1.72
C ALA A 112 -6.60 -19.09 0.87
N ALA A 113 -7.37 -18.04 0.54
CA ALA A 113 -8.52 -18.13 -0.34
C ALA A 113 -8.12 -18.59 -1.75
N PHE A 114 -7.04 -18.05 -2.30
CA PHE A 114 -6.49 -18.45 -3.59
C PHE A 114 -6.10 -19.90 -3.63
N THR A 115 -5.45 -20.40 -2.58
CA THR A 115 -5.09 -21.81 -2.45
C THR A 115 -6.33 -22.70 -2.37
N GLY A 116 -7.39 -22.23 -1.69
CA GLY A 116 -8.65 -22.98 -1.48
C GLY A 116 -9.66 -22.87 -2.62
N ASP A 117 -9.61 -21.83 -3.46
CA ASP A 117 -10.54 -21.56 -4.56
C ASP A 117 -9.88 -21.75 -5.92
N ALA A 118 -10.02 -22.94 -6.47
CA ALA A 118 -9.47 -23.29 -7.77
C ALA A 118 -10.08 -22.49 -8.96
N SER A 119 -11.20 -21.80 -8.75
CA SER A 119 -11.84 -20.99 -9.80
C SER A 119 -11.14 -19.64 -10.03
N ALA A 120 -10.41 -19.14 -9.03
CA ALA A 120 -9.64 -17.91 -9.17
C ALA A 120 -8.35 -18.18 -9.97
N ALA A 121 -8.19 -17.50 -11.10
CA ALA A 121 -7.01 -17.62 -11.95
C ALA A 121 -5.84 -16.76 -11.45
N PHE A 122 -6.16 -15.66 -10.76
CA PHE A 122 -5.19 -14.70 -10.24
C PHE A 122 -5.59 -14.22 -8.85
N THR A 123 -4.59 -13.75 -8.09
CA THR A 123 -4.79 -13.07 -6.82
C THR A 123 -3.82 -11.89 -6.69
N VAL A 124 -4.28 -10.83 -6.04
CA VAL A 124 -3.47 -9.65 -5.71
C VAL A 124 -2.92 -9.85 -4.30
N GLU A 125 -1.60 -9.94 -4.19
CA GLU A 125 -0.93 -10.30 -2.94
C GLU A 125 0.14 -9.30 -2.53
N PHE A 126 0.23 -9.07 -1.23
CA PHE A 126 1.40 -8.44 -0.62
C PHE A 126 2.52 -9.47 -0.36
N GLU A 127 3.68 -8.97 -0.02
CA GLU A 127 4.73 -9.79 0.58
C GLU A 127 4.50 -9.94 2.12
N PRO A 128 4.83 -11.07 2.74
CA PRO A 128 5.56 -12.22 2.19
C PRO A 128 4.71 -13.23 1.41
N SER A 129 3.39 -13.01 1.29
CA SER A 129 2.47 -14.00 0.71
C SER A 129 2.75 -14.31 -0.76
N ALA A 130 3.10 -13.31 -1.57
CA ALA A 130 3.41 -13.53 -2.99
C ALA A 130 4.61 -14.47 -3.17
N THR A 131 5.70 -14.21 -2.47
CA THR A 131 6.90 -15.08 -2.51
C THR A 131 6.61 -16.46 -1.90
N ALA A 132 5.81 -16.54 -0.83
CA ALA A 132 5.42 -17.81 -0.23
C ALA A 132 4.65 -18.69 -1.23
N LEU A 133 3.67 -18.14 -1.94
CA LEU A 133 2.92 -18.86 -2.98
C LEU A 133 3.84 -19.39 -4.09
N GLU A 134 4.85 -18.62 -4.50
CA GLU A 134 5.84 -19.10 -5.47
C GLU A 134 6.67 -20.27 -4.93
N LYS A 135 7.18 -20.16 -3.70
CA LYS A 135 8.00 -21.20 -3.06
C LYS A 135 7.22 -22.48 -2.83
N GLU A 136 5.94 -22.39 -2.53
CA GLU A 136 5.04 -23.52 -2.34
C GLU A 136 4.58 -24.14 -3.68
N GLY A 137 4.91 -23.53 -4.81
CA GLY A 137 4.44 -23.95 -6.13
C GLY A 137 2.94 -23.74 -6.33
N ALA A 138 2.32 -22.89 -5.52
CA ALA A 138 0.88 -22.60 -5.57
C ALA A 138 0.54 -21.46 -6.52
N GLY A 139 1.53 -20.67 -6.96
CA GLY A 139 1.33 -19.55 -7.87
C GLY A 139 2.64 -19.02 -8.43
N TYR A 140 2.50 -18.07 -9.37
CA TYR A 140 3.61 -17.41 -10.07
C TYR A 140 3.41 -15.92 -10.06
N VAL A 141 4.37 -15.15 -9.58
CA VAL A 141 4.32 -13.68 -9.68
C VAL A 141 4.51 -13.29 -11.14
N VAL A 142 3.50 -12.67 -11.73
CA VAL A 142 3.49 -12.30 -13.17
C VAL A 142 3.59 -10.80 -13.42
N ALA A 143 3.24 -9.97 -12.43
CA ALA A 143 3.34 -8.51 -12.54
C ALA A 143 3.52 -7.87 -11.17
N SER A 144 4.19 -6.71 -11.15
CA SER A 144 4.21 -5.80 -10.00
C SER A 144 3.20 -4.68 -10.23
N LEU A 145 2.24 -4.54 -9.32
CA LEU A 145 1.32 -3.41 -9.39
C LEU A 145 2.07 -2.08 -9.17
N GLY A 146 3.13 -2.10 -8.38
CA GLY A 146 3.96 -0.93 -8.13
C GLY A 146 4.69 -0.42 -9.37
N VAL A 147 5.13 -1.31 -10.26
CA VAL A 147 5.74 -0.95 -11.54
C VAL A 147 4.68 -0.44 -12.51
N ASP A 148 3.58 -1.16 -12.66
CA ASP A 148 2.59 -0.89 -13.71
C ASP A 148 1.65 0.27 -13.38
N SER A 149 1.44 0.60 -12.11
CA SER A 149 0.72 1.82 -11.70
C SER A 149 1.57 3.10 -11.76
N GLY A 150 2.88 2.96 -11.79
CA GLY A 150 3.79 4.09 -11.65
C GLY A 150 3.88 4.60 -10.20
N TYR A 151 4.33 5.85 -10.03
CA TYR A 151 4.41 6.48 -8.72
C TYR A 151 3.02 6.90 -8.24
N VAL A 152 2.59 6.31 -7.13
CA VAL A 152 1.34 6.64 -6.44
C VAL A 152 1.60 6.79 -4.94
N PRO A 153 0.93 7.71 -4.23
CA PRO A 153 1.08 7.81 -2.78
C PRO A 153 0.37 6.63 -2.13
N TYR A 154 1.13 5.60 -1.76
CA TYR A 154 0.54 4.33 -1.38
C TYR A 154 0.27 4.23 0.12
N THR A 155 1.28 4.51 0.96
CA THR A 155 1.12 4.50 2.42
C THR A 155 1.77 5.70 3.08
N SER A 156 1.15 6.16 4.17
CA SER A 156 1.65 7.25 5.00
C SER A 156 1.42 7.00 6.48
N TYR A 157 2.17 7.68 7.31
CA TYR A 157 1.91 7.77 8.74
C TYR A 157 0.95 8.92 9.03
N SER A 158 -0.03 8.64 9.87
CA SER A 158 -1.08 9.57 10.25
C SER A 158 -1.26 9.60 11.77
N ALA A 159 -1.71 10.73 12.28
CA ALA A 159 -2.16 10.90 13.65
C ALA A 159 -3.35 11.85 13.66
N LYS A 160 -4.17 11.79 14.73
CA LYS A 160 -5.26 12.76 14.89
C LYS A 160 -4.73 14.17 15.02
N THR A 161 -5.47 15.15 14.52
CA THR A 161 -5.12 16.57 14.60
C THR A 161 -4.80 17.00 16.03
N SER A 162 -5.59 16.56 17.01
CA SER A 162 -5.35 16.83 18.43
C SER A 162 -3.98 16.31 18.88
N PHE A 163 -3.62 15.07 18.50
CA PHE A 163 -2.34 14.48 18.87
C PHE A 163 -1.14 15.23 18.26
N LEU A 164 -1.24 15.63 16.98
CA LEU A 164 -0.22 16.44 16.31
C LEU A 164 0.03 17.77 17.03
N ASN A 165 -1.05 18.44 17.45
CA ASN A 165 -1.01 19.73 18.11
C ASN A 165 -0.49 19.65 19.56
N GLU A 166 -0.87 18.60 20.26
CA GLU A 166 -0.49 18.41 21.67
C GLU A 166 0.90 17.79 21.85
N ASN A 167 1.35 17.00 20.86
CA ASN A 167 2.60 16.24 20.93
C ASN A 167 3.54 16.46 19.72
N PRO A 168 3.77 17.72 19.28
CA PRO A 168 4.56 17.98 18.06
C PRO A 168 6.00 17.45 18.17
N GLN A 169 6.58 17.40 19.34
CA GLN A 169 7.93 16.90 19.57
C GLN A 169 8.01 15.38 19.39
N VAL A 170 6.96 14.64 19.78
CA VAL A 170 6.88 13.20 19.56
C VAL A 170 6.80 12.90 18.07
N ILE A 171 5.93 13.61 17.37
CA ILE A 171 5.77 13.48 15.90
C ILE A 171 7.07 13.83 15.18
N GLN A 172 7.74 14.92 15.57
CA GLN A 172 9.02 15.30 14.95
C GLN A 172 10.11 14.26 15.18
N SER A 173 10.21 13.75 16.41
CA SER A 173 11.20 12.72 16.75
C SER A 173 10.93 11.41 15.98
N PHE A 174 9.67 11.02 15.88
CA PHE A 174 9.23 9.86 15.12
C PHE A 174 9.56 10.03 13.63
N THR A 175 9.21 11.17 13.04
CA THR A 175 9.47 11.49 11.63
C THR A 175 10.98 11.54 11.33
N THR A 176 11.77 12.11 12.24
CA THR A 176 13.23 12.13 12.10
C THR A 176 13.84 10.71 12.17
N ALA A 177 13.29 9.84 13.01
CA ALA A 177 13.72 8.44 13.05
C ALA A 177 13.36 7.68 11.77
N LEU A 178 12.18 7.94 11.20
CA LEU A 178 11.79 7.39 9.90
C LEU A 178 12.73 7.85 8.79
N GLN A 179 13.08 9.14 8.75
CA GLN A 179 14.02 9.66 7.74
C GLN A 179 15.38 8.98 7.83
N LYS A 180 15.90 8.75 9.04
CA LYS A 180 17.13 7.98 9.23
C LYS A 180 17.02 6.53 8.69
N GLY A 181 15.85 5.93 8.84
CA GLY A 181 15.55 4.63 8.25
C GLY A 181 15.57 4.68 6.72
N MET A 182 14.99 5.72 6.12
CA MET A 182 15.01 5.92 4.65
C MET A 182 16.44 6.17 4.15
N ASP A 183 17.20 7.00 4.84
CA ASP A 183 18.62 7.24 4.52
C ASP A 183 19.42 5.94 4.55
N TYR A 184 19.14 5.06 5.51
CA TYR A 184 19.76 3.73 5.58
C TYR A 184 19.38 2.88 4.35
N VAL A 185 18.08 2.82 4.00
CA VAL A 185 17.60 2.07 2.83
C VAL A 185 18.27 2.58 1.54
N GLN A 186 18.39 3.89 1.37
CA GLN A 186 19.01 4.51 0.18
C GLN A 186 20.52 4.22 0.06
N SER A 187 21.20 3.92 1.17
CA SER A 187 22.66 3.79 1.22
C SER A 187 23.17 2.35 1.39
N HIS A 188 22.27 1.38 1.52
CA HIS A 188 22.63 -0.03 1.76
C HIS A 188 22.04 -0.95 0.69
N THR A 189 22.62 -2.15 0.58
CA THR A 189 22.14 -3.18 -0.35
C THR A 189 20.86 -3.86 0.17
N PRO A 190 20.06 -4.48 -0.70
CA PRO A 190 18.92 -5.29 -0.27
C PRO A 190 19.26 -6.38 0.76
N GLU A 191 20.42 -7.01 0.63
CA GLU A 191 20.90 -8.03 1.56
C GLU A 191 21.18 -7.44 2.95
N GLU A 192 21.82 -6.27 3.02
CA GLU A 192 22.09 -5.58 4.28
C GLU A 192 20.78 -5.12 4.94
N ILE A 193 19.83 -4.60 4.16
CA ILE A 193 18.51 -4.21 4.64
C ILE A 193 17.76 -5.43 5.21
N ALA A 194 17.75 -6.55 4.46
CA ALA A 194 17.09 -7.78 4.89
C ALA A 194 17.66 -8.30 6.22
N GLN A 195 18.98 -8.25 6.41
CA GLN A 195 19.63 -8.65 7.66
C GLN A 195 19.19 -7.79 8.84
N VAL A 196 19.09 -6.47 8.65
CA VAL A 196 18.68 -5.54 9.71
C VAL A 196 17.23 -5.76 10.14
N ILE A 197 16.32 -5.99 9.19
CA ILE A 197 14.89 -6.17 9.49
C ILE A 197 14.50 -7.60 9.87
N ALA A 198 15.36 -8.60 9.62
CA ALA A 198 15.07 -10.01 9.87
C ALA A 198 14.49 -10.32 11.26
N PRO A 199 14.96 -9.70 12.37
CA PRO A 199 14.38 -9.92 13.69
C PRO A 199 12.90 -9.54 13.80
N GLN A 200 12.38 -8.69 12.93
CA GLN A 200 10.97 -8.28 12.89
C GLN A 200 10.09 -9.27 12.10
N PHE A 201 10.70 -10.19 11.38
CA PHE A 201 10.03 -11.19 10.54
C PHE A 201 10.50 -12.62 10.87
N PRO A 202 10.27 -13.08 12.12
CA PRO A 202 10.83 -14.35 12.59
C PRO A 202 10.30 -15.57 11.84
N GLU A 203 9.13 -15.45 11.19
CA GLU A 203 8.50 -16.51 10.41
C GLU A 203 9.01 -16.58 8.94
N THR A 204 9.84 -15.62 8.54
CA THR A 204 10.34 -15.53 7.16
C THR A 204 11.85 -15.77 7.16
N ASP A 205 12.31 -16.78 6.43
CA ASP A 205 13.75 -17.05 6.30
C ASP A 205 14.48 -15.90 5.57
N LEU A 206 15.78 -15.77 5.82
CA LEU A 206 16.58 -14.65 5.32
C LEU A 206 16.64 -14.60 3.79
N ASP A 207 16.67 -15.74 3.12
CA ASP A 207 16.70 -15.78 1.65
C ASP A 207 15.38 -15.25 1.06
N THR A 208 14.27 -15.66 1.64
CA THR A 208 12.93 -15.13 1.27
C THR A 208 12.85 -13.64 1.54
N LEU A 209 13.30 -13.20 2.71
CA LEU A 209 13.28 -11.78 3.09
C LEU A 209 14.16 -10.94 2.15
N THR A 210 15.32 -11.45 1.76
CA THR A 210 16.21 -10.79 0.79
C THR A 210 15.52 -10.67 -0.58
N THR A 211 14.83 -11.70 -1.04
CA THR A 211 14.05 -11.65 -2.29
C THR A 211 12.97 -10.56 -2.23
N ILE A 212 12.24 -10.49 -1.13
CA ILE A 212 11.19 -9.49 -0.90
C ILE A 212 11.78 -8.08 -0.92
N VAL A 213 12.82 -7.83 -0.15
CA VAL A 213 13.47 -6.52 -0.07
C VAL A 213 14.03 -6.12 -1.44
N THR A 214 14.62 -7.05 -2.17
CA THR A 214 15.15 -6.81 -3.52
C THR A 214 14.05 -6.35 -4.47
N ARG A 215 12.90 -7.01 -4.48
CA ARG A 215 11.74 -6.62 -5.29
C ARG A 215 11.29 -5.19 -5.00
N TYR A 216 11.14 -4.84 -3.73
CA TYR A 216 10.72 -3.50 -3.32
C TYR A 216 11.78 -2.44 -3.59
N TYR A 217 13.05 -2.78 -3.41
CA TYR A 217 14.18 -1.89 -3.69
C TYR A 217 14.30 -1.58 -5.18
N GLU A 218 14.28 -2.60 -6.03
CA GLU A 218 14.42 -2.46 -7.49
C GLU A 218 13.27 -1.70 -8.14
N GLN A 219 12.07 -1.78 -7.59
CA GLN A 219 10.93 -1.01 -8.08
C GLN A 219 10.83 0.41 -7.49
N ASP A 220 11.79 0.84 -6.66
CA ASP A 220 11.81 2.16 -6.03
C ASP A 220 10.56 2.44 -5.18
N THR A 221 10.22 1.49 -4.30
CA THR A 221 9.01 1.55 -3.47
C THR A 221 9.07 2.65 -2.43
N TRP A 222 10.23 2.86 -1.81
CA TRP A 222 10.42 3.77 -0.69
C TRP A 222 10.90 5.14 -1.12
N LYS A 223 10.31 6.17 -0.52
CA LYS A 223 10.70 7.55 -0.78
C LYS A 223 12.10 7.85 -0.19
N ASP A 224 12.79 8.78 -0.84
CA ASP A 224 14.04 9.34 -0.32
C ASP A 224 13.79 10.38 0.80
N ASN A 225 12.67 11.09 0.75
CA ASN A 225 12.18 11.96 1.79
C ASN A 225 10.69 11.69 2.08
N LEU A 226 10.23 12.05 3.27
CA LEU A 226 8.89 11.71 3.77
C LEU A 226 7.82 12.76 3.45
N VAL A 227 8.13 13.78 2.65
CA VAL A 227 7.17 14.83 2.31
C VAL A 227 6.06 14.25 1.44
N PHE A 228 4.82 14.42 1.87
CA PHE A 228 3.65 14.08 1.08
C PHE A 228 3.25 15.28 0.23
N GLU A 229 3.65 15.25 -1.04
CA GLU A 229 3.46 16.36 -1.95
C GLU A 229 2.00 16.51 -2.39
N GLN A 230 1.61 17.75 -2.72
CA GLN A 230 0.24 18.06 -3.14
C GLN A 230 -0.17 17.30 -4.40
N ASP A 231 0.70 17.24 -5.41
CA ASP A 231 0.41 16.52 -6.66
C ASP A 231 0.15 15.03 -6.41
N SER A 232 0.85 14.44 -5.43
CA SER A 232 0.60 13.05 -5.02
C SER A 232 -0.76 12.89 -4.35
N PHE A 233 -1.18 13.84 -3.53
CA PHE A 233 -2.49 13.83 -2.90
C PHE A 233 -3.61 13.99 -3.93
N GLU A 234 -3.42 14.84 -4.93
CA GLU A 234 -4.39 14.99 -6.04
C GLU A 234 -4.49 13.71 -6.86
N LEU A 235 -3.37 13.05 -7.17
CA LEU A 235 -3.37 11.75 -7.84
C LEU A 235 -4.11 10.68 -7.03
N LEU A 236 -3.95 10.67 -5.71
CA LEU A 236 -4.72 9.78 -4.83
C LEU A 236 -6.23 10.00 -5.02
N GLN A 237 -6.66 11.24 -5.05
CA GLN A 237 -8.07 11.58 -5.27
C GLN A 237 -8.54 11.20 -6.67
N ASP A 238 -7.71 11.33 -7.71
CA ASP A 238 -8.01 10.84 -9.06
C ASP A 238 -8.28 9.32 -9.07
N ILE A 239 -7.46 8.56 -8.35
CA ILE A 239 -7.62 7.10 -8.20
C ILE A 239 -8.93 6.76 -7.48
N LEU A 240 -9.24 7.46 -6.40
CA LEU A 240 -10.48 7.26 -5.65
C LEU A 240 -11.73 7.59 -6.49
N GLU A 241 -11.71 8.70 -7.23
CA GLU A 241 -12.79 9.07 -8.15
C GLU A 241 -12.96 8.01 -9.24
N SER A 242 -11.88 7.56 -9.83
CA SER A 242 -11.89 6.52 -10.86
C SER A 242 -12.46 5.21 -10.35
N ALA A 243 -12.24 4.87 -9.09
CA ALA A 243 -12.81 3.68 -8.44
C ALA A 243 -14.28 3.87 -8.00
N GLY A 244 -14.81 5.10 -8.08
CA GLY A 244 -16.16 5.42 -7.63
C GLY A 244 -16.29 5.54 -6.10
N GLU A 245 -15.16 5.72 -5.41
CA GLU A 245 -15.09 5.78 -3.93
C GLU A 245 -14.98 7.22 -3.39
N LEU A 246 -14.92 8.23 -4.27
CA LEU A 246 -14.84 9.64 -3.91
C LEU A 246 -15.96 10.42 -4.58
N SER A 247 -16.85 11.03 -3.79
CA SER A 247 -17.93 11.89 -4.29
C SER A 247 -17.56 13.37 -4.34
N GLU A 248 -16.67 13.81 -3.46
CA GLU A 248 -16.22 15.19 -3.34
C GLU A 248 -14.74 15.20 -2.91
N ARG A 249 -13.93 16.07 -3.53
CA ARG A 249 -12.53 16.19 -3.18
C ARG A 249 -12.34 16.92 -1.86
N VAL A 250 -11.27 16.58 -1.16
CA VAL A 250 -10.84 17.21 0.09
C VAL A 250 -9.62 18.08 -0.19
N ASP A 251 -9.58 19.26 0.43
CA ASP A 251 -8.42 20.13 0.32
C ASP A 251 -7.19 19.50 0.97
N TYR A 252 -6.06 19.56 0.28
CA TYR A 252 -4.78 19.02 0.71
C TYR A 252 -4.39 19.47 2.12
N GLU A 253 -4.53 20.77 2.42
CA GLU A 253 -4.16 21.37 3.71
C GLU A 253 -4.99 20.84 4.89
N GLN A 254 -6.13 20.20 4.63
CA GLN A 254 -6.97 19.64 5.67
C GLN A 254 -6.42 18.31 6.19
N LEU A 255 -5.75 17.54 5.34
CA LEU A 255 -5.35 16.16 5.64
C LEU A 255 -3.85 15.88 5.50
N VAL A 256 -3.02 16.89 5.21
CA VAL A 256 -1.56 16.73 5.08
C VAL A 256 -0.82 17.83 5.84
N ALA A 257 0.09 17.40 6.71
CA ALA A 257 1.02 18.26 7.44
C ALA A 257 2.45 17.96 6.98
N THR A 258 3.11 18.89 6.31
CA THR A 258 4.44 18.66 5.69
C THR A 258 5.62 19.15 6.54
N GLU A 259 5.36 19.92 7.57
CA GLU A 259 6.40 20.60 8.38
C GLU A 259 7.34 19.61 9.07
N PHE A 260 6.83 18.49 9.57
CA PHE A 260 7.63 17.47 10.25
C PHE A 260 8.60 16.76 9.29
N ALA A 261 8.10 16.37 8.12
CA ALA A 261 8.91 15.73 7.09
C ALA A 261 9.97 16.68 6.53
N LYS A 262 9.60 17.94 6.23
CA LYS A 262 10.54 18.97 5.78
C LYS A 262 11.64 19.25 6.79
N SER A 263 11.31 19.24 8.08
CA SER A 263 12.29 19.45 9.15
C SER A 263 13.19 18.23 9.39
N ALA A 264 12.81 17.06 8.93
CA ALA A 264 13.59 15.83 9.07
C ALA A 264 14.65 15.66 7.96
N VAL A 265 14.46 16.32 6.81
CA VAL A 265 15.44 16.33 5.72
C VAL A 265 16.57 17.28 6.11
N LYS A 266 17.83 16.79 6.12
CA LYS A 266 19.04 17.57 6.45
C LYS A 266 19.75 18.07 5.19
#